data_f9f9eaca0e030a91c95ee77927d97ef2
#
_entry.id   f9f9eaca0e030a91c95ee77927d97ef2
#
_cell.length_a   1.000
_cell.length_b   1.000
_cell.length_c   1.000
_cell.angle_alpha   90.00
_cell.angle_beta   90.00
_cell.angle_gamma   90.00
#
_symmetry.space_group_name_H-M   'P 1'
#
loop_
_entity.id
_entity.type
_entity.pdbx_description
1 polymer ?
#
loop_
_entity_poly.entity_id
_entity_poly.type
_entity_poly.pdbx_seq_one_letter_code
_entity_poly.pdbx_strand_id
1 'polypeptide(L)'
;MEDTEKQEPTQWFVFFKDQLLLKKEKTEKGEIKYRVPYGTELPLKPGTGSTIHEVFLPTDEMVRTFAIEQLVVETEEWVMVNLRGSYEYITLDEYKAAGKAYQILYWDQHSRFCPACGMPTEHKTPIMKKCPSCAYEIYPPISTAIIVLIRRGEEILLVHAHNFRGTFYGLVAGFLEVGETLEPVSYTHLTLPT
;
A
#
# COMPACT_ATOMS: atom_id res chain seq x y z
N MET A 1 -18.15 33.51 -10.68
CA MET A 1 -16.68 33.55 -10.58
C MET A 1 -16.33 32.29 -9.80
N GLU A 2 -15.94 31.23 -10.52
CA GLU A 2 -15.48 30.00 -9.89
C GLU A 2 -14.07 30.28 -9.34
N ASP A 3 -13.93 30.28 -8.04
CA ASP A 3 -12.63 30.22 -7.37
C ASP A 3 -11.99 28.89 -7.76
N THR A 4 -11.11 28.94 -8.74
CA THR A 4 -10.20 27.84 -9.04
C THR A 4 -9.21 27.80 -7.88
N GLU A 5 -9.54 27.06 -6.82
CA GLU A 5 -8.55 26.69 -5.79
C GLU A 5 -7.33 26.13 -6.52
N LYS A 6 -6.24 26.86 -6.47
CA LYS A 6 -4.95 26.36 -6.97
C LYS A 6 -4.60 25.13 -6.15
N GLN A 7 -4.77 23.96 -6.75
CA GLN A 7 -4.37 22.72 -6.13
C GLN A 7 -2.86 22.80 -5.85
N GLU A 8 -2.48 22.60 -4.60
CA GLU A 8 -1.08 22.49 -4.24
C GLU A 8 -0.44 21.24 -4.87
N PRO A 9 0.83 21.31 -5.29
CA PRO A 9 1.52 20.17 -5.84
C PRO A 9 1.64 19.06 -4.79
N THR A 10 1.40 17.83 -5.19
CA THR A 10 1.43 16.65 -4.31
C THR A 10 2.04 15.47 -5.02
N GLN A 11 2.42 14.44 -4.25
CA GLN A 11 2.79 13.13 -4.80
C GLN A 11 1.54 12.37 -5.24
N TRP A 12 1.65 11.71 -6.41
CA TRP A 12 0.59 10.91 -7.00
C TRP A 12 0.98 9.44 -7.02
N PHE A 13 0.35 8.64 -6.19
CA PHE A 13 0.51 7.19 -6.19
C PHE A 13 -0.54 6.56 -7.09
N VAL A 14 -0.13 6.16 -8.29
CA VAL A 14 -1.01 5.61 -9.33
C VAL A 14 -0.78 4.12 -9.46
N PHE A 15 -1.87 3.34 -9.40
CA PHE A 15 -1.77 1.89 -9.39
C PHE A 15 -2.57 1.23 -10.51
N PHE A 16 -1.97 0.19 -11.07
CA PHE A 16 -2.67 -0.86 -11.80
C PHE A 16 -2.48 -2.16 -11.06
N LYS A 17 -3.51 -2.67 -10.40
CA LYS A 17 -3.38 -3.80 -9.46
C LYS A 17 -2.28 -3.49 -8.42
N ASP A 18 -1.28 -4.34 -8.32
CA ASP A 18 -0.11 -4.21 -7.45
C ASP A 18 1.10 -3.52 -8.09
N GLN A 19 0.91 -2.93 -9.27
CA GLN A 19 1.95 -2.18 -9.98
C GLN A 19 1.81 -0.67 -9.69
N LEU A 20 2.91 -0.05 -9.29
CA LEU A 20 3.04 1.39 -9.01
C LEU A 20 3.66 2.09 -10.22
N LEU A 21 3.07 3.22 -10.63
CA LEU A 21 3.62 4.09 -11.65
C LEU A 21 4.79 4.89 -11.11
N LEU A 22 5.92 4.85 -11.80
CA LEU A 22 7.08 5.70 -11.54
C LEU A 22 7.45 6.52 -12.77
N LYS A 23 7.93 7.74 -12.52
CA LYS A 23 8.52 8.62 -13.51
C LYS A 23 10.00 8.34 -13.65
N LYS A 24 10.48 8.28 -14.89
CA LYS A 24 11.90 8.18 -15.22
C LYS A 24 12.47 9.58 -15.45
N GLU A 25 13.55 9.91 -14.78
CA GLU A 25 14.29 11.16 -14.95
C GLU A 25 15.72 10.84 -15.34
N LYS A 26 16.19 11.38 -16.45
CA LYS A 26 17.60 11.27 -16.85
C LYS A 26 18.42 12.28 -16.03
N THR A 27 19.40 11.80 -15.30
CA THR A 27 20.37 12.66 -14.61
C THR A 27 21.34 13.30 -15.61
N GLU A 28 22.05 14.33 -15.20
CA GLU A 28 23.12 14.96 -16.01
C GLU A 28 24.21 13.96 -16.44
N LYS A 29 24.39 12.88 -15.69
CA LYS A 29 25.35 11.79 -15.99
C LYS A 29 24.79 10.71 -16.91
N GLY A 30 23.53 10.85 -17.37
CA GLY A 30 22.87 9.88 -18.24
C GLY A 30 22.28 8.67 -17.51
N GLU A 31 22.32 8.61 -16.18
CA GLU A 31 21.69 7.58 -15.38
C GLU A 31 20.17 7.82 -15.28
N ILE A 32 19.37 6.75 -15.20
CA ILE A 32 17.93 6.85 -14.98
C ILE A 32 17.66 6.84 -13.49
N LYS A 33 16.98 7.88 -12.99
CA LYS A 33 16.44 7.95 -11.64
C LYS A 33 14.93 7.77 -11.71
N TYR A 34 14.39 7.03 -10.77
CA TYR A 34 12.95 6.78 -10.64
C TYR A 34 12.38 7.63 -9.51
N ARG A 35 11.17 8.15 -9.70
CA ARG A 35 10.46 8.95 -8.69
C ARG A 35 8.97 8.69 -8.75
N VAL A 36 8.31 8.88 -7.63
CA VAL A 36 6.85 9.02 -7.58
C VAL A 36 6.47 10.30 -8.33
N PRO A 37 5.46 10.28 -9.22
CA PRO A 37 4.96 11.48 -9.89
C PRO A 37 4.61 12.58 -8.90
N TYR A 38 5.03 13.82 -9.17
CA TYR A 38 4.79 14.98 -8.32
C TYR A 38 4.30 16.16 -9.16
N GLY A 39 3.24 16.83 -8.73
CA GLY A 39 2.68 18.00 -9.40
C GLY A 39 1.25 18.32 -9.01
N THR A 40 0.71 19.35 -9.64
CA THR A 40 -0.69 19.80 -9.49
C THR A 40 -1.65 19.03 -10.40
N GLU A 41 -1.15 18.49 -11.50
CA GLU A 41 -1.94 17.78 -12.51
C GLU A 41 -1.86 16.27 -12.33
N LEU A 42 -2.93 15.60 -12.76
CA LEU A 42 -2.99 14.14 -12.82
C LEU A 42 -1.93 13.62 -13.79
N PRO A 43 -1.04 12.71 -13.36
CA PRO A 43 -0.05 12.12 -14.26
C PRO A 43 -0.69 11.22 -15.34
N LEU A 44 -1.83 10.62 -15.03
CA LEU A 44 -2.64 9.78 -15.92
C LEU A 44 -4.12 9.95 -15.60
N LYS A 45 -4.97 9.51 -16.55
CA LYS A 45 -6.42 9.50 -16.34
C LYS A 45 -6.82 8.36 -15.40
N PRO A 46 -7.61 8.62 -14.34
CA PRO A 46 -8.17 7.57 -13.49
C PRO A 46 -9.02 6.59 -14.28
N GLY A 47 -9.05 5.34 -13.85
CA GLY A 47 -9.93 4.31 -14.41
C GLY A 47 -11.41 4.62 -14.17
N THR A 48 -12.29 4.03 -14.97
CA THR A 48 -13.74 4.20 -14.86
C THR A 48 -14.21 3.74 -13.47
N GLY A 49 -14.87 4.63 -12.75
CA GLY A 49 -15.31 4.36 -11.37
C GLY A 49 -14.19 4.32 -10.32
N SER A 50 -12.96 4.70 -10.69
CA SER A 50 -11.89 4.92 -9.73
C SER A 50 -12.05 6.28 -9.08
N THR A 51 -11.97 6.32 -7.75
CA THR A 51 -11.98 7.54 -6.95
C THR A 51 -10.54 7.98 -6.68
N ILE A 52 -10.30 9.29 -6.70
CA ILE A 52 -9.06 9.87 -6.20
C ILE A 52 -9.19 9.99 -4.69
N HIS A 53 -8.26 9.38 -3.97
CA HIS A 53 -8.22 9.43 -2.51
C HIS A 53 -7.11 10.34 -2.03
N GLU A 54 -7.42 11.12 -1.01
CA GLU A 54 -6.44 11.84 -0.20
C GLU A 54 -5.95 10.92 0.91
N VAL A 55 -4.65 10.80 1.04
CA VAL A 55 -3.99 9.93 2.02
C VAL A 55 -3.08 10.78 2.89
N PHE A 56 -3.44 10.91 4.17
CA PHE A 56 -2.65 11.65 5.14
C PHE A 56 -1.55 10.74 5.71
N LEU A 57 -0.31 11.19 5.58
CA LEU A 57 0.86 10.47 6.09
C LEU A 57 1.08 10.78 7.58
N PRO A 58 1.87 9.98 8.30
CA PRO A 58 2.23 10.29 9.69
C PRO A 58 3.02 11.59 9.87
N THR A 59 3.54 12.15 8.79
CA THR A 59 4.27 13.44 8.71
C THR A 59 3.35 14.65 8.54
N ASP A 60 2.03 14.46 8.61
CA ASP A 60 0.98 15.44 8.28
C ASP A 60 0.97 15.89 6.79
N GLU A 61 1.79 15.30 5.97
CA GLU A 61 1.74 15.49 4.52
C GLU A 61 0.54 14.75 3.91
N MET A 62 -0.09 15.37 2.92
CA MET A 62 -1.16 14.77 2.15
C MET A 62 -0.66 14.37 0.77
N VAL A 63 -0.89 13.11 0.41
CA VAL A 63 -0.63 12.57 -0.92
C VAL A 63 -1.92 12.10 -1.57
N ARG A 64 -1.91 11.91 -2.88
CA ARG A 64 -3.09 11.44 -3.62
C ARG A 64 -2.85 10.11 -4.30
N THR A 65 -3.90 9.31 -4.39
CA THR A 65 -3.83 7.99 -5.01
C THR A 65 -5.09 7.67 -5.81
N PHE A 66 -4.91 6.93 -6.89
CA PHE A 66 -6.00 6.36 -7.67
C PHE A 66 -5.56 5.13 -8.45
N ALA A 67 -6.55 4.36 -8.92
CA ALA A 67 -6.31 3.22 -9.80
C ALA A 67 -6.56 3.57 -11.26
N ILE A 68 -5.81 2.94 -12.17
CA ILE A 68 -6.00 2.99 -13.61
C ILE A 68 -6.51 1.65 -14.14
N GLU A 69 -7.16 1.66 -15.33
CA GLU A 69 -7.78 0.46 -15.90
C GLU A 69 -6.79 -0.47 -16.60
N GLN A 70 -5.72 0.08 -17.11
CA GLN A 70 -4.79 -0.66 -17.97
C GLN A 70 -3.35 -0.44 -17.51
N LEU A 71 -2.55 -1.48 -17.67
CA LEU A 71 -1.12 -1.39 -17.43
C LEU A 71 -0.50 -0.40 -18.42
N VAL A 72 0.28 0.53 -17.89
CA VAL A 72 1.05 1.47 -18.72
C VAL A 72 2.23 0.71 -19.34
N VAL A 73 2.31 0.71 -20.65
CA VAL A 73 3.50 0.19 -21.34
C VAL A 73 4.68 1.11 -21.02
N GLU A 74 5.82 0.51 -20.74
CA GLU A 74 7.04 1.25 -20.45
C GLU A 74 7.40 2.20 -21.60
N THR A 75 7.68 3.45 -21.25
CA THR A 75 8.08 4.52 -22.18
C THR A 75 9.42 5.14 -21.73
N GLU A 76 9.86 6.19 -22.40
CA GLU A 76 11.01 6.97 -21.94
C GLU A 76 10.72 7.72 -20.62
N GLU A 77 9.46 8.05 -20.36
CA GLU A 77 9.04 8.85 -19.20
C GLU A 77 8.46 7.98 -18.08
N TRP A 78 7.76 6.88 -18.38
CA TRP A 78 6.96 6.10 -17.44
C TRP A 78 7.36 4.65 -17.37
N VAL A 79 7.27 4.08 -16.18
CA VAL A 79 7.38 2.64 -15.94
C VAL A 79 6.43 2.21 -14.82
N MET A 80 5.87 1.00 -14.95
CA MET A 80 5.14 0.36 -13.87
C MET A 80 6.04 -0.69 -13.20
N VAL A 81 6.15 -0.62 -11.88
CA VAL A 81 6.92 -1.58 -11.08
C VAL A 81 6.04 -2.22 -10.02
N ASN A 82 6.28 -3.48 -9.70
CA ASN A 82 5.57 -4.12 -8.59
C ASN A 82 5.82 -3.35 -7.29
N LEU A 83 4.76 -3.08 -6.52
CA LEU A 83 4.85 -2.29 -5.29
C LEU A 83 5.92 -2.82 -4.32
N ARG A 84 6.00 -4.14 -4.14
CA ARG A 84 7.03 -4.73 -3.27
C ARG A 84 8.44 -4.49 -3.81
N GLY A 85 8.64 -4.56 -5.14
CA GLY A 85 9.92 -4.31 -5.79
C GLY A 85 10.27 -2.82 -5.87
N SER A 86 9.31 -1.92 -5.71
CA SER A 86 9.55 -0.46 -5.82
C SER A 86 10.50 0.08 -4.76
N TYR A 87 10.68 -0.64 -3.66
CA TYR A 87 11.68 -0.37 -2.64
C TYR A 87 13.10 -0.17 -3.20
N GLU A 88 13.45 -0.81 -4.33
CA GLU A 88 14.77 -0.68 -4.99
C GLU A 88 14.89 0.60 -5.83
N TYR A 89 13.79 1.28 -6.11
CA TYR A 89 13.73 2.40 -7.07
C TYR A 89 13.46 3.76 -6.40
N ILE A 90 12.75 3.77 -5.29
CA ILE A 90 12.28 4.98 -4.60
C ILE A 90 12.80 5.04 -3.16
N THR A 91 12.66 6.19 -2.52
CA THR A 91 13.07 6.36 -1.12
C THR A 91 12.20 5.53 -0.17
N LEU A 92 12.72 5.23 1.02
CA LEU A 92 11.98 4.49 2.05
C LEU A 92 10.67 5.18 2.44
N ASP A 93 10.65 6.52 2.47
CA ASP A 93 9.45 7.27 2.84
C ASP A 93 8.40 7.24 1.71
N GLU A 94 8.82 7.37 0.45
CA GLU A 94 7.94 7.15 -0.71
C GLU A 94 7.41 5.70 -0.73
N TYR A 95 8.23 4.72 -0.39
CA TYR A 95 7.80 3.33 -0.33
C TYR A 95 6.73 3.09 0.76
N LYS A 96 6.91 3.66 1.96
CA LYS A 96 5.91 3.60 3.03
C LYS A 96 4.60 4.31 2.64
N ALA A 97 4.72 5.49 2.01
CA ALA A 97 3.58 6.24 1.50
C ALA A 97 2.83 5.45 0.41
N ALA A 98 3.56 4.81 -0.52
CA ALA A 98 2.99 3.94 -1.54
C ALA A 98 2.24 2.76 -0.92
N GLY A 99 2.78 2.14 0.12
CA GLY A 99 2.12 1.06 0.86
C GLY A 99 0.81 1.51 1.49
N LYS A 100 0.79 2.68 2.15
CA LYS A 100 -0.43 3.25 2.73
C LYS A 100 -1.46 3.61 1.65
N ALA A 101 -1.03 4.26 0.58
CA ALA A 101 -1.87 4.64 -0.55
C ALA A 101 -2.53 3.41 -1.20
N TYR A 102 -1.75 2.36 -1.43
CA TYR A 102 -2.26 1.10 -1.96
C TYR A 102 -3.29 0.44 -1.03
N GLN A 103 -3.05 0.44 0.29
CA GLN A 103 -3.98 -0.12 1.25
C GLN A 103 -5.33 0.62 1.29
N ILE A 104 -5.32 1.95 1.16
CA ILE A 104 -6.55 2.75 1.05
C ILE A 104 -7.32 2.40 -0.23
N LEU A 105 -6.65 2.29 -1.37
CA LEU A 105 -7.28 1.86 -2.63
C LEU A 105 -7.86 0.44 -2.53
N TYR A 106 -7.09 -0.48 -1.97
CA TYR A 106 -7.53 -1.86 -1.77
C TYR A 106 -8.78 -1.92 -0.90
N TRP A 107 -8.77 -1.22 0.24
CA TRP A 107 -9.93 -1.13 1.12
C TRP A 107 -11.15 -0.52 0.42
N ASP A 108 -10.96 0.58 -0.31
CA ASP A 108 -12.04 1.23 -1.05
C ASP A 108 -12.71 0.28 -2.03
N GLN A 109 -11.92 -0.44 -2.80
CA GLN A 109 -12.41 -1.41 -3.80
C GLN A 109 -13.13 -2.61 -3.18
N HIS A 110 -12.71 -3.06 -1.99
CA HIS A 110 -13.26 -4.24 -1.30
C HIS A 110 -14.34 -3.91 -0.27
N SER A 111 -14.67 -2.65 -0.07
CA SER A 111 -15.72 -2.18 0.84
C SER A 111 -16.83 -1.40 0.14
N ARG A 112 -17.10 -1.71 -1.13
CA ARG A 112 -18.16 -1.04 -1.92
C ARG A 112 -19.55 -1.35 -1.40
N PHE A 113 -19.73 -2.53 -0.79
CA PHE A 113 -20.98 -3.00 -0.26
C PHE A 113 -20.87 -3.29 1.23
N CYS A 114 -21.94 -3.04 1.95
CA CYS A 114 -22.02 -3.29 3.38
C CYS A 114 -21.99 -4.79 3.68
N PRO A 115 -21.08 -5.28 4.54
CA PRO A 115 -21.01 -6.70 4.88
C PRO A 115 -22.20 -7.17 5.72
N ALA A 116 -22.95 -6.24 6.35
CA ALA A 116 -24.11 -6.58 7.18
C ALA A 116 -25.41 -6.68 6.38
N CYS A 117 -25.65 -5.84 5.37
CA CYS A 117 -26.94 -5.78 4.66
C CYS A 117 -26.82 -5.75 3.13
N GLY A 118 -25.62 -5.77 2.55
CA GLY A 118 -25.39 -5.81 1.11
C GLY A 118 -25.62 -4.47 0.37
N MET A 119 -26.06 -3.41 1.03
CA MET A 119 -26.29 -2.12 0.38
C MET A 119 -24.96 -1.41 0.06
N PRO A 120 -24.91 -0.56 -0.98
CA PRO A 120 -23.73 0.25 -1.28
C PRO A 120 -23.31 1.12 -0.07
N THR A 121 -22.03 1.32 0.08
CA THR A 121 -21.44 2.13 1.15
C THR A 121 -21.01 3.51 0.61
N GLU A 122 -20.96 4.48 1.49
CA GLU A 122 -20.54 5.86 1.19
C GLU A 122 -19.34 6.27 2.03
N HIS A 123 -18.41 7.01 1.44
CA HIS A 123 -17.35 7.68 2.18
C HIS A 123 -17.92 8.77 3.10
N LYS A 124 -17.50 8.77 4.35
CA LYS A 124 -17.78 9.84 5.33
C LYS A 124 -16.49 10.56 5.75
N THR A 125 -15.36 9.86 5.73
CA THR A 125 -14.03 10.43 5.91
C THR A 125 -13.04 9.71 4.97
N PRO A 126 -11.80 10.18 4.80
CA PRO A 126 -10.80 9.50 3.99
C PRO A 126 -10.54 8.03 4.39
N ILE A 127 -10.83 7.65 5.64
CA ILE A 127 -10.59 6.31 6.21
C ILE A 127 -11.85 5.68 6.80
N MET A 128 -13.05 6.19 6.49
CA MET A 128 -14.29 5.59 6.99
C MET A 128 -15.38 5.64 5.94
N LYS A 129 -15.99 4.49 5.70
CA LYS A 129 -17.25 4.36 4.96
C LYS A 129 -18.39 4.02 5.90
N LYS A 130 -19.59 4.44 5.53
CA LYS A 130 -20.82 4.13 6.27
C LYS A 130 -21.90 3.61 5.34
N CYS A 131 -22.62 2.61 5.80
CA CYS A 131 -23.83 2.15 5.11
C CYS A 131 -24.98 3.10 5.37
N PRO A 132 -25.62 3.67 4.35
CA PRO A 132 -26.78 4.57 4.55
C PRO A 132 -28.02 3.85 5.05
N SER A 133 -28.12 2.52 4.84
CA SER A 133 -29.27 1.72 5.23
C SER A 133 -29.22 1.24 6.69
N CYS A 134 -28.10 0.66 7.13
CA CYS A 134 -28.00 0.07 8.48
C CYS A 134 -26.98 0.77 9.39
N ALA A 135 -26.40 1.87 8.94
CA ALA A 135 -25.40 2.66 9.66
C ALA A 135 -24.10 1.91 10.03
N TYR A 136 -23.85 0.74 9.47
CA TYR A 136 -22.59 -0.01 9.67
C TYR A 136 -21.40 0.79 9.17
N GLU A 137 -20.36 0.89 9.99
CA GLU A 137 -19.14 1.62 9.67
C GLU A 137 -18.02 0.66 9.30
N ILE A 138 -17.24 1.04 8.26
CA ILE A 138 -16.17 0.21 7.70
C ILE A 138 -14.89 1.03 7.64
N TYR A 139 -13.84 0.51 8.25
CA TYR A 139 -12.50 1.10 8.29
C TYR A 139 -11.49 0.21 7.55
N PRO A 140 -10.34 0.75 7.08
CA PRO A 140 -9.26 -0.08 6.55
C PRO A 140 -8.81 -1.11 7.59
N PRO A 141 -8.77 -2.40 7.25
CA PRO A 141 -8.35 -3.45 8.18
C PRO A 141 -6.85 -3.36 8.45
N ILE A 142 -6.45 -3.64 9.70
CA ILE A 142 -5.06 -3.73 10.10
C ILE A 142 -4.80 -5.20 10.47
N SER A 143 -3.87 -5.85 9.74
CA SER A 143 -3.42 -7.21 10.04
C SER A 143 -2.04 -7.14 10.69
N THR A 144 -2.01 -7.20 12.01
CA THR A 144 -0.77 -7.13 12.77
C THR A 144 -0.04 -8.48 12.70
N ALA A 145 1.26 -8.43 12.41
CA ALA A 145 2.12 -9.60 12.42
C ALA A 145 3.38 -9.33 13.24
N ILE A 146 3.94 -10.39 13.80
CA ILE A 146 5.25 -10.36 14.43
C ILE A 146 6.31 -10.98 13.51
N ILE A 147 7.54 -10.54 13.67
CA ILE A 147 8.74 -11.17 13.11
C ILE A 147 9.73 -11.32 14.24
N VAL A 148 10.23 -12.54 14.46
CA VAL A 148 11.10 -12.89 15.59
C VAL A 148 12.49 -13.25 15.10
N LEU A 149 13.51 -12.54 15.59
CA LEU A 149 14.90 -12.91 15.39
C LEU A 149 15.36 -13.80 16.55
N ILE A 150 15.58 -15.09 16.26
CA ILE A 150 16.06 -16.06 17.24
C ILE A 150 17.57 -16.19 17.08
N ARG A 151 18.30 -16.02 18.18
CA ARG A 151 19.76 -16.07 18.20
C ARG A 151 20.26 -17.14 19.15
N ARG A 152 21.38 -17.78 18.78
CA ARG A 152 22.17 -18.66 19.64
C ARG A 152 23.65 -18.30 19.49
N GLY A 153 24.17 -17.46 20.39
CA GLY A 153 25.48 -16.84 20.25
C GLY A 153 25.54 -15.96 18.99
N GLU A 154 26.43 -16.24 18.07
CA GLU A 154 26.58 -15.56 16.78
C GLU A 154 25.68 -16.12 15.66
N GLU A 155 24.98 -17.22 15.92
CA GLU A 155 24.10 -17.85 14.95
C GLU A 155 22.68 -17.25 15.01
N ILE A 156 21.98 -17.23 13.88
CA ILE A 156 20.58 -16.87 13.76
C ILE A 156 19.78 -18.03 13.16
N LEU A 157 18.53 -18.21 13.61
CA LEU A 157 17.62 -19.18 13.03
C LEU A 157 16.92 -18.56 11.80
N LEU A 158 17.09 -19.21 10.67
CA LEU A 158 16.34 -18.90 9.46
C LEU A 158 15.45 -20.09 9.11
N VAL A 159 14.25 -19.78 8.60
CA VAL A 159 13.27 -20.79 8.16
C VAL A 159 13.06 -20.68 6.66
N HIS A 160 12.86 -21.83 6.03
CA HIS A 160 12.46 -21.93 4.63
C HIS A 160 11.06 -22.55 4.58
N ALA A 161 10.05 -21.74 4.34
CA ALA A 161 8.68 -22.25 4.24
C ALA A 161 8.51 -23.04 2.92
N HIS A 162 7.74 -24.11 2.95
CA HIS A 162 7.49 -24.98 1.80
C HIS A 162 6.92 -24.25 0.57
N ASN A 163 6.21 -23.16 0.78
CA ASN A 163 5.64 -22.32 -0.28
C ASN A 163 6.56 -21.18 -0.75
N PHE A 164 7.77 -21.06 -0.19
CA PHE A 164 8.72 -20.08 -0.68
C PHE A 164 9.29 -20.53 -2.03
N ARG A 165 9.27 -19.60 -2.99
CA ARG A 165 9.86 -19.84 -4.31
C ARG A 165 11.37 -19.54 -4.24
N GLY A 166 12.17 -20.46 -4.79
CA GLY A 166 13.64 -20.28 -4.84
C GLY A 166 14.33 -20.55 -3.51
N THR A 167 15.44 -19.88 -3.28
CA THR A 167 16.34 -20.07 -2.13
C THR A 167 16.15 -19.05 -1.01
N PHE A 168 14.94 -18.48 -0.89
CA PHE A 168 14.65 -17.49 0.14
C PHE A 168 14.49 -18.15 1.50
N TYR A 169 15.19 -17.60 2.47
CA TYR A 169 15.02 -17.89 3.90
C TYR A 169 14.51 -16.65 4.59
N GLY A 170 13.68 -16.84 5.60
CA GLY A 170 13.10 -15.75 6.39
C GLY A 170 13.26 -15.98 7.89
N LEU A 171 12.92 -14.96 8.66
CA LEU A 171 12.75 -15.09 10.09
C LEU A 171 11.39 -15.75 10.38
N VAL A 172 11.22 -16.27 11.61
CA VAL A 172 9.93 -16.76 12.07
C VAL A 172 8.97 -15.59 12.15
N ALA A 173 7.81 -15.71 11.50
CA ALA A 173 6.79 -14.67 11.47
C ALA A 173 5.39 -15.30 11.61
N GLY A 174 4.46 -14.53 12.18
CA GLY A 174 3.07 -14.96 12.33
C GLY A 174 2.14 -13.78 12.54
N PHE A 175 0.88 -13.95 12.16
CA PHE A 175 -0.17 -12.97 12.43
C PHE A 175 -0.67 -13.11 13.87
N LEU A 176 -1.07 -11.98 14.46
CA LEU A 176 -1.79 -11.97 15.73
C LEU A 176 -3.24 -12.38 15.49
N GLU A 177 -3.75 -13.23 16.40
CA GLU A 177 -5.15 -13.55 16.49
C GLU A 177 -5.87 -12.69 17.55
N VAL A 178 -7.20 -12.72 17.54
CA VAL A 178 -8.00 -11.95 18.48
C VAL A 178 -7.71 -12.38 19.93
N GLY A 179 -7.34 -11.41 20.76
CA GLY A 179 -7.04 -11.66 22.19
C GLY A 179 -5.58 -12.02 22.50
N GLU A 180 -4.73 -12.12 21.49
CA GLU A 180 -3.30 -12.35 21.68
C GLU A 180 -2.51 -11.06 21.92
N THR A 181 -1.40 -11.16 22.64
CA THR A 181 -0.40 -10.10 22.77
C THR A 181 0.87 -10.49 22.00
N LEU A 182 1.74 -9.53 21.74
CA LEU A 182 2.92 -9.72 20.85
C LEU A 182 3.88 -10.80 21.35
N GLU A 183 4.12 -10.88 22.68
CA GLU A 183 5.06 -11.82 23.27
C GLU A 183 4.56 -13.28 23.22
N PRO A 184 3.33 -13.63 23.66
CA PRO A 184 2.82 -14.99 23.56
C PRO A 184 2.78 -15.53 22.13
N VAL A 185 2.43 -14.70 21.13
CA VAL A 185 2.39 -15.11 19.72
C VAL A 185 3.76 -15.59 19.26
N SER A 186 4.85 -14.96 19.72
CA SER A 186 6.21 -15.41 19.40
C SER A 186 6.45 -16.85 19.83
N TYR A 187 5.98 -17.25 21.01
CA TYR A 187 6.12 -18.62 21.53
C TYR A 187 5.22 -19.61 20.77
N THR A 188 4.00 -19.22 20.42
CA THR A 188 3.07 -20.08 19.69
C THR A 188 3.64 -20.45 18.32
N HIS A 189 4.24 -19.50 17.59
CA HIS A 189 4.87 -19.75 16.29
C HIS A 189 6.26 -20.39 16.38
N LEU A 190 6.92 -20.33 17.54
CA LEU A 190 8.21 -21.00 17.79
C LEU A 190 8.05 -22.46 18.19
N THR A 191 6.98 -22.80 18.91
CA THR A 191 6.66 -24.14 19.34
C THR A 191 5.71 -24.82 18.35
N LEU A 192 6.10 -24.93 17.08
CA LEU A 192 5.38 -25.78 16.15
C LEU A 192 5.42 -27.21 16.68
N PRO A 193 4.27 -27.90 16.79
CA PRO A 193 4.30 -29.32 17.11
C PRO A 193 5.11 -30.05 16.06
N THR A 194 6.13 -30.74 16.50
CA THR A 194 6.94 -31.67 15.68
C THR A 194 6.10 -32.82 15.17
#